data_3c33348f04437fcea145fe3bb277d375
#
_entry.id   3c33348f04437fcea145fe3bb277d375
#
_cell.length_a   1.000
_cell.length_b   1.000
_cell.length_c   1.000
_cell.angle_alpha   90.00
_cell.angle_beta   90.00
_cell.angle_gamma   90.00
#
_symmetry.space_group_name_H-M   'P 1'
#
loop_
_entity.id
_entity.type
_entity.pdbx_description
1 polymer ?
#
loop_
_entity_poly.entity_id
_entity_poly.type
_entity_poly.pdbx_seq_one_letter_code
_entity_poly.pdbx_strand_id
1 'polypeptide(L)'
;MRTQQRSGRAPQTFPQSDRADPMAVPPSYSDLGKAARDIFNKGYGFGMVKLELKTKSSSGVEFTATGSSNTDTGKALGNLETKYKIKDYGLTFIQKWNTDNTLGTEVSVEDQLAEGLKVALDTTFVPNTGKKSGKLKTSYKREYVNLGCNIDIDLSGPTIYGWAVLGYEGWLAGYQMAFDTAKSKLSQNNFALGYKARDFQLHTNVNDGTEFGGSIYQKVNNKVETSVNLAWTAGSNNTRFGIAAKYQLDEKTSIVAKVNNASLIGVGYTLALRPGVKLTLSGLIDGKNFSAGGHKVGLGFELEA
;
A
#
# COMPACT_ATOMS: atom_id res chain seq x y z
N MET A 1 13.60 45.53 -58.04
CA MET A 1 13.01 44.23 -57.69
C MET A 1 13.76 43.61 -56.53
N ARG A 2 13.27 43.65 -55.32
CA ARG A 2 13.88 43.04 -54.13
C ARG A 2 13.03 41.80 -53.77
N THR A 3 13.64 40.63 -53.91
CA THR A 3 13.02 39.37 -53.61
C THR A 3 13.12 39.12 -52.08
N GLN A 4 11.98 39.03 -51.38
CA GLN A 4 11.90 38.67 -49.98
C GLN A 4 12.02 37.14 -49.85
N GLN A 5 13.07 36.70 -49.15
CA GLN A 5 13.21 35.33 -48.69
C GLN A 5 12.33 35.11 -47.46
N ARG A 6 11.30 34.25 -47.60
CA ARG A 6 10.55 33.69 -46.46
C ARG A 6 11.42 32.64 -45.75
N SER A 7 11.79 32.93 -44.53
CA SER A 7 12.42 31.93 -43.64
C SER A 7 11.36 30.93 -43.17
N GLY A 8 11.41 29.72 -43.68
CA GLY A 8 10.64 28.59 -43.16
C GLY A 8 11.07 28.23 -41.77
N ARG A 9 10.17 28.36 -40.78
CA ARG A 9 10.33 27.83 -39.45
C ARG A 9 10.26 26.30 -39.55
N ALA A 10 11.33 25.59 -39.19
CA ALA A 10 11.34 24.14 -39.04
C ALA A 10 10.36 23.72 -37.94
N PRO A 11 9.63 22.62 -38.12
CA PRO A 11 8.75 22.11 -37.06
C PRO A 11 9.58 21.74 -35.83
N GLN A 12 9.20 22.29 -34.68
CA GLN A 12 9.78 21.90 -33.41
C GLN A 12 9.40 20.44 -33.14
N THR A 13 10.35 19.53 -33.27
CA THR A 13 10.23 18.17 -32.78
C THR A 13 10.28 18.23 -31.25
N PHE A 14 9.14 17.94 -30.62
CA PHE A 14 9.10 17.70 -29.19
C PHE A 14 10.00 16.51 -28.87
N PRO A 15 10.79 16.57 -27.79
CA PRO A 15 11.65 15.47 -27.40
C PRO A 15 10.80 14.22 -27.10
N GLN A 16 11.17 13.11 -27.70
CA GLN A 16 10.52 11.80 -27.63
C GLN A 16 10.72 11.11 -26.25
N SER A 17 11.01 11.87 -25.19
CA SER A 17 11.36 11.35 -23.86
C SER A 17 10.21 11.04 -22.91
N ASP A 18 8.94 11.33 -23.31
CA ASP A 18 7.80 11.16 -22.40
C ASP A 18 6.90 9.98 -22.73
N ARG A 19 7.37 8.99 -23.47
CA ARG A 19 6.64 7.73 -23.56
C ARG A 19 6.72 7.04 -22.21
N ALA A 20 5.57 6.85 -21.57
CA ALA A 20 5.43 5.94 -20.44
C ALA A 20 6.12 4.61 -20.77
N ASP A 21 6.98 4.11 -19.88
CA ASP A 21 7.56 2.78 -20.04
C ASP A 21 6.42 1.80 -20.34
N PRO A 22 6.59 0.86 -21.29
CA PRO A 22 5.58 -0.16 -21.56
C PRO A 22 5.23 -0.81 -20.24
N MET A 23 4.00 -0.61 -19.79
CA MET A 23 3.61 -1.02 -18.44
C MET A 23 3.67 -2.52 -18.35
N ALA A 24 4.64 -3.00 -17.58
CA ALA A 24 4.54 -4.30 -16.96
C ALA A 24 3.15 -4.44 -16.31
N VAL A 25 2.64 -5.66 -16.22
CA VAL A 25 1.34 -6.03 -15.62
C VAL A 25 0.73 -4.98 -14.67
N PRO A 26 -0.52 -4.54 -14.87
CA PRO A 26 -1.15 -3.55 -13.99
C PRO A 26 -1.14 -3.99 -12.52
N PRO A 27 -1.05 -3.06 -11.56
CA PRO A 27 -1.13 -3.38 -10.13
C PRO A 27 -2.51 -3.92 -9.75
N SER A 28 -2.64 -4.48 -8.55
CA SER A 28 -3.96 -4.79 -7.97
C SER A 28 -4.72 -3.50 -7.67
N TYR A 29 -6.05 -3.59 -7.48
CA TYR A 29 -6.85 -2.41 -7.10
C TYR A 29 -6.32 -1.76 -5.81
N SER A 30 -5.95 -2.54 -4.81
CA SER A 30 -5.38 -2.08 -3.55
C SER A 30 -4.01 -1.39 -3.70
N ASP A 31 -3.28 -1.68 -4.76
CA ASP A 31 -1.97 -1.07 -5.03
C ASP A 31 -2.07 0.21 -5.88
N LEU A 32 -3.27 0.56 -6.40
CA LEU A 32 -3.49 1.84 -7.07
C LEU A 32 -3.20 2.99 -6.09
N GLY A 33 -2.39 3.96 -6.51
CA GLY A 33 -1.96 5.08 -5.67
C GLY A 33 -1.02 4.71 -4.50
N LYS A 34 -0.42 3.51 -4.51
CA LYS A 34 0.48 3.03 -3.44
C LYS A 34 1.68 3.93 -3.22
N ALA A 35 2.29 4.46 -4.28
CA ALA A 35 3.45 5.35 -4.15
C ALA A 35 3.13 6.58 -3.30
N ALA A 36 1.99 7.22 -3.53
CA ALA A 36 1.52 8.34 -2.72
C ALA A 36 1.25 7.91 -1.27
N ARG A 37 0.50 6.80 -1.07
CA ARG A 37 0.22 6.29 0.28
C ARG A 37 1.47 5.90 1.05
N ASP A 38 2.48 5.39 0.39
CA ASP A 38 3.73 4.98 1.02
C ASP A 38 4.46 6.17 1.66
N ILE A 39 4.48 7.35 1.02
CA ILE A 39 5.07 8.56 1.59
C ILE A 39 4.30 9.04 2.83
N PHE A 40 2.97 8.88 2.85
CA PHE A 40 2.16 9.25 4.01
C PHE A 40 2.23 8.26 5.17
N ASN A 41 2.57 7.00 4.93
CA ASN A 41 2.44 5.92 5.92
C ASN A 41 3.77 5.32 6.35
N LYS A 42 4.78 5.25 5.49
CA LYS A 42 6.08 4.65 5.81
C LYS A 42 7.01 5.63 6.50
N GLY A 43 7.79 5.13 7.44
CA GLY A 43 8.72 5.94 8.22
C GLY A 43 8.09 6.66 9.40
N TYR A 44 6.84 6.34 9.76
CA TYR A 44 6.12 6.90 10.91
C TYR A 44 5.66 5.77 11.85
N GLY A 45 5.61 6.06 13.13
CA GLY A 45 5.15 5.14 14.17
C GLY A 45 4.64 5.87 15.41
N PHE A 46 3.90 6.97 15.21
CA PHE A 46 3.46 7.86 16.30
C PHE A 46 2.75 7.14 17.44
N GLY A 47 3.21 7.36 18.66
CA GLY A 47 2.65 6.74 19.86
C GLY A 47 2.87 5.23 19.93
N MET A 48 3.83 4.70 19.18
CA MET A 48 4.10 3.26 19.15
C MET A 48 5.59 2.97 19.25
N VAL A 49 5.90 1.92 19.99
CA VAL A 49 7.20 1.24 19.92
C VAL A 49 7.01 -0.02 19.09
N LYS A 50 7.76 -0.15 18.00
CA LYS A 50 7.70 -1.29 17.07
C LYS A 50 9.03 -2.00 17.00
N LEU A 51 9.00 -3.32 17.03
CA LEU A 51 10.14 -4.19 16.79
C LEU A 51 9.75 -5.16 15.65
N GLU A 52 10.60 -5.27 14.66
CA GLU A 52 10.46 -6.24 13.58
C GLU A 52 11.76 -7.01 13.42
N LEU A 53 11.67 -8.31 13.49
CA LEU A 53 12.79 -9.24 13.28
C LEU A 53 12.46 -10.12 12.08
N LYS A 54 13.33 -10.09 11.08
CA LYS A 54 13.28 -10.98 9.92
C LYS A 54 14.51 -11.85 9.89
N THR A 55 14.31 -13.13 9.72
CA THR A 55 15.41 -14.07 9.52
C THR A 55 15.04 -15.13 8.49
N LYS A 56 16.05 -15.62 7.79
CA LYS A 56 15.89 -16.64 6.77
C LYS A 56 16.78 -17.82 7.09
N SER A 57 16.17 -19.00 7.22
CA SER A 57 16.90 -20.24 7.41
C SER A 57 17.66 -20.64 6.13
N SER A 58 18.73 -21.40 6.30
CA SER A 58 19.45 -22.06 5.19
C SER A 58 18.54 -22.97 4.35
N SER A 59 17.47 -23.52 4.94
CA SER A 59 16.44 -24.31 4.24
C SER A 59 15.43 -23.47 3.46
N GLY A 60 15.56 -22.12 3.47
CA GLY A 60 14.69 -21.22 2.73
C GLY A 60 13.40 -20.82 3.46
N VAL A 61 13.22 -21.23 4.72
CA VAL A 61 12.12 -20.79 5.57
C VAL A 61 12.39 -19.37 6.06
N GLU A 62 11.44 -18.46 5.85
CA GLU A 62 11.48 -17.07 6.31
C GLU A 62 10.66 -16.95 7.58
N PHE A 63 11.23 -16.35 8.62
CA PHE A 63 10.57 -16.04 9.88
C PHE A 63 10.49 -14.53 10.04
N THR A 64 9.32 -14.02 10.39
CA THR A 64 9.12 -12.62 10.71
C THR A 64 8.41 -12.52 12.06
N ALA A 65 9.08 -11.96 13.04
CA ALA A 65 8.50 -11.65 14.34
C ALA A 65 8.29 -10.15 14.44
N THR A 66 7.08 -9.71 14.75
CA THR A 66 6.75 -8.31 14.97
C THR A 66 6.17 -8.11 16.35
N GLY A 67 6.66 -7.11 17.06
CA GLY A 67 6.12 -6.65 18.32
C GLY A 67 5.75 -5.17 18.20
N SER A 68 4.64 -4.76 18.75
CA SER A 68 4.26 -3.35 18.86
C SER A 68 3.60 -3.07 20.19
N SER A 69 3.95 -1.94 20.78
CA SER A 69 3.33 -1.44 22.01
C SER A 69 2.82 -0.03 21.76
N ASN A 70 1.56 0.21 22.06
CA ASN A 70 0.97 1.54 22.01
C ASN A 70 1.26 2.26 23.34
N THR A 71 1.97 3.36 23.29
CA THR A 71 2.40 4.14 24.48
C THR A 71 1.24 4.79 25.21
N ASP A 72 0.14 5.13 24.51
CA ASP A 72 -1.02 5.80 25.09
C ASP A 72 -1.93 4.82 25.84
N THR A 73 -2.10 3.60 25.29
CA THR A 73 -3.03 2.60 25.84
C THR A 73 -2.33 1.50 26.63
N GLY A 74 -1.00 1.41 26.55
CA GLY A 74 -0.21 0.33 27.13
C GLY A 74 -0.43 -1.05 26.49
N LYS A 75 -1.25 -1.15 25.44
CA LYS A 75 -1.51 -2.43 24.76
C LYS A 75 -0.31 -2.85 23.94
N ALA A 76 0.13 -4.09 24.18
CA ALA A 76 1.17 -4.73 23.40
C ALA A 76 0.57 -5.83 22.52
N LEU A 77 1.03 -5.92 21.28
CA LEU A 77 0.64 -6.92 20.30
C LEU A 77 1.91 -7.52 19.70
N GLY A 78 1.90 -8.83 19.51
CA GLY A 78 2.97 -9.55 18.84
C GLY A 78 2.39 -10.45 17.76
N ASN A 79 3.16 -10.65 16.72
CA ASN A 79 2.86 -11.57 15.63
C ASN A 79 4.12 -12.33 15.24
N LEU A 80 3.98 -13.63 15.05
CA LEU A 80 4.99 -14.49 14.45
C LEU A 80 4.45 -15.03 13.13
N GLU A 81 5.17 -14.76 12.05
CA GLU A 81 4.87 -15.29 10.72
C GLU A 81 6.01 -16.21 10.27
N THR A 82 5.64 -17.38 9.81
CA THR A 82 6.56 -18.34 9.16
C THR A 82 6.12 -18.51 7.73
N LYS A 83 7.04 -18.34 6.79
CA LYS A 83 6.78 -18.49 5.36
C LYS A 83 7.75 -19.49 4.75
N TYR A 84 7.19 -20.45 4.06
CA TYR A 84 7.94 -21.46 3.32
C TYR A 84 7.47 -21.48 1.85
N LYS A 85 8.42 -21.35 0.93
CA LYS A 85 8.15 -21.34 -0.52
C LYS A 85 8.81 -22.56 -1.18
N ILE A 86 8.00 -23.40 -1.80
CA ILE A 86 8.42 -24.53 -2.62
C ILE A 86 8.34 -24.12 -4.09
N LYS A 87 9.50 -23.76 -4.66
CA LYS A 87 9.58 -23.15 -5.99
C LYS A 87 9.11 -24.10 -7.09
N ASP A 88 9.45 -25.38 -6.99
CA ASP A 88 9.17 -26.39 -8.03
C ASP A 88 7.67 -26.61 -8.26
N TYR A 89 6.87 -26.38 -7.22
CA TYR A 89 5.41 -26.53 -7.26
C TYR A 89 4.67 -25.20 -7.19
N GLY A 90 5.36 -24.05 -7.24
CA GLY A 90 4.75 -22.74 -7.07
C GLY A 90 3.97 -22.56 -5.76
N LEU A 91 4.20 -23.48 -4.80
CA LEU A 91 3.52 -23.52 -3.52
C LEU A 91 4.16 -22.54 -2.52
N THR A 92 3.35 -21.78 -1.84
CA THR A 92 3.77 -20.96 -0.70
C THR A 92 2.86 -21.27 0.48
N PHE A 93 3.47 -21.61 1.61
CA PHE A 93 2.82 -21.86 2.89
C PHE A 93 3.18 -20.74 3.85
N ILE A 94 2.18 -20.09 4.45
CA ILE A 94 2.36 -19.02 5.43
C ILE A 94 1.55 -19.38 6.67
N GLN A 95 2.20 -19.37 7.84
CA GLN A 95 1.54 -19.53 9.12
C GLN A 95 1.77 -18.30 9.97
N LYS A 96 0.71 -17.80 10.58
CA LYS A 96 0.69 -16.60 11.43
C LYS A 96 0.14 -16.95 12.79
N TRP A 97 0.78 -16.44 13.81
CA TRP A 97 0.30 -16.54 15.17
C TRP A 97 0.39 -15.18 15.86
N ASN A 98 -0.72 -14.70 16.35
CA ASN A 98 -0.82 -13.43 17.07
C ASN A 98 -0.93 -13.66 18.57
N THR A 99 -0.49 -12.70 19.37
CA THR A 99 -0.60 -12.75 20.84
C THR A 99 -2.04 -12.67 21.36
N ASP A 100 -3.02 -12.32 20.52
CA ASP A 100 -4.45 -12.47 20.80
C ASP A 100 -4.95 -13.92 20.65
N ASN A 101 -4.02 -14.86 20.46
CA ASN A 101 -4.25 -16.28 20.26
C ASN A 101 -4.98 -16.61 18.95
N THR A 102 -4.82 -15.78 17.93
CA THR A 102 -5.36 -16.06 16.59
C THR A 102 -4.30 -16.78 15.75
N LEU A 103 -4.68 -17.90 15.18
CA LEU A 103 -3.86 -18.68 14.25
C LEU A 103 -4.38 -18.47 12.82
N GLY A 104 -3.50 -18.04 11.93
CA GLY A 104 -3.78 -17.90 10.49
C GLY A 104 -2.89 -18.88 9.70
N THR A 105 -3.48 -19.54 8.70
CA THR A 105 -2.74 -20.39 7.77
C THR A 105 -3.17 -20.03 6.35
N GLU A 106 -2.21 -19.67 5.51
CA GLU A 106 -2.42 -19.41 4.08
C GLU A 106 -1.60 -20.39 3.24
N VAL A 107 -2.26 -21.06 2.32
CA VAL A 107 -1.62 -21.92 1.32
C VAL A 107 -1.94 -21.33 -0.04
N SER A 108 -0.91 -21.03 -0.82
CA SER A 108 -1.11 -20.47 -2.17
C SER A 108 -0.32 -21.23 -3.22
N VAL A 109 -0.91 -21.31 -4.42
CA VAL A 109 -0.33 -21.87 -5.64
C VAL A 109 -0.28 -20.78 -6.67
N GLU A 110 0.86 -20.58 -7.31
CA GLU A 110 1.08 -19.55 -8.32
C GLU A 110 1.69 -20.19 -9.58
N ASP A 111 1.16 -19.81 -10.77
CA ASP A 111 1.64 -20.21 -12.10
C ASP A 111 1.60 -21.71 -12.44
N GLN A 112 0.97 -22.54 -11.63
CA GLN A 112 0.87 -23.98 -11.90
C GLN A 112 -0.38 -24.38 -12.68
N LEU A 113 -1.50 -23.73 -12.41
CA LEU A 113 -2.79 -24.01 -13.09
C LEU A 113 -2.88 -23.28 -14.43
N ALA A 114 -2.45 -22.03 -14.44
CA ALA A 114 -2.33 -21.20 -15.64
C ALA A 114 -1.33 -20.09 -15.35
N GLU A 115 -0.59 -19.66 -16.36
CA GLU A 115 0.37 -18.58 -16.26
C GLU A 115 -0.30 -17.26 -15.82
N GLY A 116 0.19 -16.65 -14.74
CA GLY A 116 -0.38 -15.45 -14.13
C GLY A 116 -1.54 -15.72 -13.17
N LEU A 117 -1.96 -16.98 -12.98
CA LEU A 117 -2.99 -17.33 -12.01
C LEU A 117 -2.40 -17.70 -10.65
N LYS A 118 -2.87 -17.05 -9.62
CA LYS A 118 -2.58 -17.38 -8.22
C LYS A 118 -3.89 -17.72 -7.51
N VAL A 119 -3.92 -18.85 -6.84
CA VAL A 119 -5.02 -19.29 -5.97
C VAL A 119 -4.47 -19.46 -4.56
N ALA A 120 -5.15 -18.91 -3.57
CA ALA A 120 -4.77 -19.04 -2.16
C ALA A 120 -5.99 -19.35 -1.29
N LEU A 121 -5.79 -20.24 -0.34
CA LEU A 121 -6.75 -20.52 0.73
C LEU A 121 -6.16 -19.98 2.03
N ASP A 122 -6.87 -19.02 2.61
CA ASP A 122 -6.55 -18.41 3.89
C ASP A 122 -7.54 -18.89 4.95
N THR A 123 -7.06 -19.47 6.02
CA THR A 123 -7.87 -19.96 7.12
C THR A 123 -7.44 -19.32 8.42
N THR A 124 -8.41 -18.91 9.23
CA THR A 124 -8.17 -18.33 10.54
C THR A 124 -8.90 -19.14 11.60
N PHE A 125 -8.20 -19.43 12.69
CA PHE A 125 -8.73 -20.15 13.86
C PHE A 125 -8.43 -19.35 15.12
N VAL A 126 -9.45 -19.13 15.94
CA VAL A 126 -9.36 -18.47 17.26
C VAL A 126 -9.65 -19.51 18.34
N PRO A 127 -8.61 -20.12 18.95
CA PRO A 127 -8.79 -21.20 19.94
C PRO A 127 -9.69 -20.80 21.11
N ASN A 128 -9.57 -19.57 21.60
CA ASN A 128 -10.34 -19.09 22.75
C ASN A 128 -11.86 -19.09 22.53
N THR A 129 -12.31 -18.92 21.31
CA THR A 129 -13.76 -18.87 20.95
C THR A 129 -14.19 -20.05 20.11
N GLY A 130 -13.24 -20.86 19.63
CA GLY A 130 -13.49 -21.93 18.66
C GLY A 130 -13.89 -21.42 17.26
N LYS A 131 -13.87 -20.10 17.05
CA LYS A 131 -14.27 -19.48 15.76
C LYS A 131 -13.28 -19.86 14.66
N LYS A 132 -13.85 -20.33 13.55
CA LYS A 132 -13.11 -20.65 12.31
C LYS A 132 -13.64 -19.78 11.19
N SER A 133 -12.75 -19.27 10.35
CA SER A 133 -13.12 -18.58 9.12
C SER A 133 -12.18 -19.01 8.01
N GLY A 134 -12.67 -18.99 6.79
CA GLY A 134 -11.91 -19.30 5.60
C GLY A 134 -12.12 -18.23 4.52
N LYS A 135 -11.11 -18.01 3.73
CA LYS A 135 -11.18 -17.09 2.58
C LYS A 135 -10.46 -17.71 1.40
N LEU A 136 -11.15 -17.88 0.30
CA LEU A 136 -10.57 -18.27 -0.97
C LEU A 136 -10.20 -17.00 -1.73
N LYS A 137 -8.95 -16.87 -2.13
CA LYS A 137 -8.42 -15.74 -2.90
C LYS A 137 -7.94 -16.22 -4.24
N THR A 138 -8.40 -15.58 -5.31
CA THR A 138 -7.94 -15.82 -6.66
C THR A 138 -7.45 -14.52 -7.27
N SER A 139 -6.33 -14.55 -7.98
CA SER A 139 -5.86 -13.41 -8.76
C SER A 139 -5.28 -13.89 -10.08
N TYR A 140 -5.56 -13.16 -11.14
CA TYR A 140 -5.08 -13.42 -12.48
C TYR A 140 -4.42 -12.17 -13.04
N LYS A 141 -3.15 -12.29 -13.43
CA LYS A 141 -2.31 -11.20 -13.91
C LYS A 141 -1.85 -11.48 -15.32
N ARG A 142 -2.10 -10.53 -16.21
CA ARG A 142 -1.61 -10.55 -17.59
C ARG A 142 -1.22 -9.13 -18.01
N GLU A 143 -0.58 -9.04 -19.17
CA GLU A 143 -0.39 -7.75 -19.84
C GLU A 143 -1.73 -7.03 -19.95
N TYR A 144 -1.77 -5.77 -19.56
CA TYR A 144 -2.94 -4.88 -19.58
C TYR A 144 -4.08 -5.20 -18.60
N VAL A 145 -4.09 -6.36 -17.92
CA VAL A 145 -5.20 -6.79 -17.06
C VAL A 145 -4.70 -7.42 -15.77
N ASN A 146 -5.31 -7.02 -14.64
CA ASN A 146 -5.13 -7.66 -13.34
C ASN A 146 -6.51 -7.81 -12.69
N LEU A 147 -6.93 -9.04 -12.47
CA LEU A 147 -8.23 -9.41 -11.92
C LEU A 147 -8.04 -10.11 -10.59
N GLY A 148 -9.01 -10.00 -9.70
CA GLY A 148 -9.01 -10.79 -8.48
C GLY A 148 -10.42 -10.99 -7.94
N CYS A 149 -10.59 -12.12 -7.27
CA CYS A 149 -11.81 -12.47 -6.57
C CYS A 149 -11.46 -13.12 -5.24
N ASN A 150 -12.03 -12.63 -4.17
CA ASN A 150 -11.92 -13.23 -2.84
C ASN A 150 -13.31 -13.60 -2.35
N ILE A 151 -13.46 -14.79 -1.81
CA ILE A 151 -14.72 -15.30 -1.28
C ILE A 151 -14.50 -15.62 0.19
N ASP A 152 -15.19 -14.91 1.07
CA ASP A 152 -15.23 -15.25 2.49
C ASP A 152 -16.16 -16.44 2.67
N ILE A 153 -15.64 -17.54 3.20
CA ILE A 153 -16.38 -18.78 3.44
C ILE A 153 -17.10 -18.62 4.80
N ASP A 154 -18.31 -18.08 4.75
CA ASP A 154 -19.21 -18.03 5.90
C ASP A 154 -20.46 -18.87 5.58
N LEU A 155 -20.82 -19.77 6.49
CA LEU A 155 -22.02 -20.63 6.36
C LEU A 155 -23.32 -19.84 6.38
N SER A 156 -23.31 -18.63 6.94
CA SER A 156 -24.48 -17.74 7.02
C SER A 156 -24.75 -16.98 5.72
N GLY A 157 -23.81 -17.00 4.78
CA GLY A 157 -23.85 -16.31 3.50
C GLY A 157 -22.48 -15.74 3.16
N PRO A 158 -21.82 -16.25 2.12
CA PRO A 158 -20.50 -15.79 1.72
C PRO A 158 -20.54 -14.34 1.21
N THR A 159 -19.47 -13.58 1.48
CA THR A 159 -19.25 -12.28 0.84
C THR A 159 -18.23 -12.45 -0.28
N ILE A 160 -18.60 -11.95 -1.46
CA ILE A 160 -17.75 -12.02 -2.65
C ILE A 160 -17.14 -10.64 -2.89
N TYR A 161 -15.82 -10.57 -2.89
CA TYR A 161 -15.05 -9.37 -3.23
C TYR A 161 -14.43 -9.57 -4.60
N GLY A 162 -14.78 -8.73 -5.54
CA GLY A 162 -14.21 -8.73 -6.88
C GLY A 162 -13.49 -7.43 -7.19
N TRP A 163 -12.41 -7.49 -7.94
CA TRP A 163 -11.75 -6.32 -8.46
C TRP A 163 -11.11 -6.60 -9.83
N ALA A 164 -11.02 -5.54 -10.62
CA ALA A 164 -10.38 -5.55 -11.93
C ALA A 164 -9.59 -4.26 -12.12
N VAL A 165 -8.40 -4.36 -12.69
CA VAL A 165 -7.60 -3.21 -13.11
C VAL A 165 -7.15 -3.44 -14.54
N LEU A 166 -7.42 -2.45 -15.37
CA LEU A 166 -6.94 -2.37 -16.75
C LEU A 166 -5.83 -1.34 -16.83
N GLY A 167 -4.79 -1.63 -17.59
CA GLY A 167 -3.67 -0.72 -17.80
C GLY A 167 -3.31 -0.61 -19.27
N TYR A 168 -3.19 0.61 -19.77
CA TYR A 168 -2.78 0.86 -21.15
C TYR A 168 -2.03 2.19 -21.26
N GLU A 169 -0.83 2.17 -21.82
CA GLU A 169 0.02 3.37 -22.04
C GLU A 169 0.12 4.32 -20.83
N GLY A 170 0.30 3.75 -19.62
CA GLY A 170 0.38 4.50 -18.37
C GLY A 170 -0.96 4.80 -17.71
N TRP A 171 -2.08 4.69 -18.41
CA TRP A 171 -3.42 4.82 -17.83
C TRP A 171 -3.80 3.55 -17.08
N LEU A 172 -4.47 3.73 -15.96
CA LEU A 172 -4.97 2.68 -15.08
C LEU A 172 -6.43 2.95 -14.79
N ALA A 173 -7.28 1.98 -15.06
CA ALA A 173 -8.70 2.03 -14.70
C ALA A 173 -9.01 0.84 -13.79
N GLY A 174 -9.55 1.09 -12.62
CA GLY A 174 -9.85 0.07 -11.62
C GLY A 174 -11.31 0.09 -11.19
N TYR A 175 -11.84 -1.10 -10.96
CA TYR A 175 -13.16 -1.31 -10.35
C TYR A 175 -13.04 -2.33 -9.23
N GLN A 176 -13.72 -2.09 -8.13
CA GLN A 176 -13.79 -2.99 -6.99
C GLN A 176 -15.22 -3.05 -6.46
N MET A 177 -15.68 -4.26 -6.17
CA MET A 177 -17.00 -4.48 -5.57
C MET A 177 -16.94 -5.48 -4.43
N ALA A 178 -17.89 -5.38 -3.51
CA ALA A 178 -18.19 -6.43 -2.54
C ALA A 178 -19.70 -6.72 -2.56
N PHE A 179 -20.05 -7.99 -2.69
CA PHE A 179 -21.42 -8.48 -2.72
C PHE A 179 -21.68 -9.38 -1.52
N ASP A 180 -22.60 -8.97 -0.66
CA ASP A 180 -23.08 -9.75 0.48
C ASP A 180 -24.24 -10.65 0.00
N THR A 181 -23.97 -11.95 -0.10
CA THR A 181 -24.96 -12.90 -0.63
C THR A 181 -26.11 -13.13 0.36
N ALA A 182 -25.87 -13.01 1.68
CA ALA A 182 -26.91 -13.17 2.70
C ALA A 182 -27.98 -12.08 2.61
N LYS A 183 -27.55 -10.85 2.31
CA LYS A 183 -28.45 -9.69 2.18
C LYS A 183 -28.82 -9.39 0.72
N SER A 184 -28.26 -10.14 -0.24
CA SER A 184 -28.39 -9.88 -1.68
C SER A 184 -28.12 -8.41 -2.04
N LYS A 185 -27.09 -7.82 -1.41
CA LYS A 185 -26.77 -6.39 -1.53
C LYS A 185 -25.32 -6.17 -1.91
N LEU A 186 -25.11 -5.24 -2.83
CA LEU A 186 -23.78 -4.68 -3.09
C LEU A 186 -23.38 -3.80 -1.90
N SER A 187 -22.40 -4.25 -1.11
CA SER A 187 -21.93 -3.58 0.09
C SER A 187 -20.77 -2.61 -0.18
N GLN A 188 -20.13 -2.74 -1.34
CA GLN A 188 -19.04 -1.86 -1.76
C GLN A 188 -19.04 -1.72 -3.29
N ASN A 189 -18.83 -0.50 -3.78
CA ASN A 189 -18.80 -0.18 -5.19
C ASN A 189 -17.82 0.98 -5.42
N ASN A 190 -16.60 0.66 -5.84
CA ASN A 190 -15.50 1.61 -5.94
C ASN A 190 -14.94 1.65 -7.35
N PHE A 191 -14.70 2.86 -7.83
CA PHE A 191 -14.01 3.13 -9.09
C PHE A 191 -12.71 3.88 -8.84
N ALA A 192 -11.72 3.62 -9.66
CA ALA A 192 -10.46 4.32 -9.62
C ALA A 192 -9.95 4.58 -11.03
N LEU A 193 -9.34 5.74 -11.22
CA LEU A 193 -8.63 6.10 -12.43
C LEU A 193 -7.25 6.63 -12.03
N GLY A 194 -6.22 6.20 -12.73
CA GLY A 194 -4.86 6.61 -12.48
C GLY A 194 -4.08 6.81 -13.77
N TYR A 195 -3.01 7.57 -13.64
CA TYR A 195 -1.99 7.70 -14.68
C TYR A 195 -0.62 7.55 -14.03
N LYS A 196 0.20 6.67 -14.58
CA LYS A 196 1.55 6.40 -14.11
C LYS A 196 2.55 6.71 -15.20
N ALA A 197 3.35 7.75 -14.99
CA ALA A 197 4.56 8.01 -15.73
C ALA A 197 5.79 7.58 -14.89
N ARG A 198 7.00 7.76 -15.42
CA ARG A 198 8.25 7.36 -14.78
C ARG A 198 8.43 7.99 -13.39
N ASP A 199 8.25 9.31 -13.28
CA ASP A 199 8.50 10.09 -12.07
C ASP A 199 7.23 10.71 -11.48
N PHE A 200 6.06 10.41 -12.06
CA PHE A 200 4.79 11.01 -11.69
C PHE A 200 3.68 9.96 -11.67
N GLN A 201 2.83 10.02 -10.65
CA GLN A 201 1.62 9.20 -10.57
C GLN A 201 0.45 10.05 -10.10
N LEU A 202 -0.63 10.01 -10.86
CA LEU A 202 -1.93 10.55 -10.49
C LEU A 202 -2.86 9.38 -10.18
N HIS A 203 -3.63 9.50 -9.13
CA HIS A 203 -4.66 8.53 -8.77
C HIS A 203 -5.89 9.25 -8.27
N THR A 204 -7.05 8.86 -8.75
CA THR A 204 -8.36 9.33 -8.29
C THR A 204 -9.25 8.12 -8.02
N ASN A 205 -10.10 8.22 -7.02
CA ASN A 205 -11.05 7.17 -6.69
C ASN A 205 -12.38 7.74 -6.23
N VAL A 206 -13.43 6.97 -6.45
CA VAL A 206 -14.79 7.21 -5.96
C VAL A 206 -15.23 5.95 -5.24
N ASN A 207 -15.54 6.06 -3.97
CA ASN A 207 -15.98 4.95 -3.13
C ASN A 207 -17.48 5.11 -2.83
N ASP A 208 -18.26 4.09 -3.15
CA ASP A 208 -19.70 4.02 -2.92
C ASP A 208 -20.48 5.24 -3.43
N GLY A 209 -19.96 5.97 -4.43
CA GLY A 209 -20.55 7.17 -4.98
C GLY A 209 -20.58 8.38 -4.05
N THR A 210 -20.03 8.29 -2.85
CA THR A 210 -20.09 9.32 -1.81
C THR A 210 -18.73 9.87 -1.39
N GLU A 211 -17.68 9.06 -1.43
CA GLU A 211 -16.32 9.49 -1.11
C GLU A 211 -15.50 9.66 -2.38
N PHE A 212 -14.95 10.84 -2.56
CA PHE A 212 -14.04 11.18 -3.66
C PHE A 212 -12.63 11.35 -3.12
N GLY A 213 -11.68 10.67 -3.72
CA GLY A 213 -10.28 10.74 -3.34
C GLY A 213 -9.40 11.05 -4.54
N GLY A 214 -8.27 11.69 -4.28
CA GLY A 214 -7.24 11.91 -5.27
C GLY A 214 -5.88 12.02 -4.62
N SER A 215 -4.86 11.52 -5.26
CA SER A 215 -3.48 11.64 -4.82
C SER A 215 -2.54 11.87 -5.99
N ILE A 216 -1.54 12.68 -5.75
CA ILE A 216 -0.47 12.95 -6.69
C ILE A 216 0.82 12.52 -6.01
N TYR A 217 1.62 11.73 -6.69
CA TYR A 217 2.99 11.40 -6.31
C TYR A 217 3.92 11.94 -7.37
N GLN A 218 5.00 12.57 -6.94
CA GLN A 218 6.06 13.02 -7.82
C GLN A 218 7.44 12.73 -7.22
N LYS A 219 8.28 12.09 -8.01
CA LYS A 219 9.71 11.95 -7.77
C LYS A 219 10.41 13.17 -8.39
N VAL A 220 10.70 14.17 -7.56
CA VAL A 220 11.33 15.42 -8.01
C VAL A 220 12.77 15.16 -8.48
N ASN A 221 13.49 14.31 -7.76
CA ASN A 221 14.82 13.82 -8.10
C ASN A 221 15.12 12.51 -7.34
N ASN A 222 16.34 11.98 -7.46
CA ASN A 222 16.72 10.72 -6.80
C ASN A 222 16.71 10.79 -5.26
N LYS A 223 16.65 11.98 -4.68
CA LYS A 223 16.64 12.19 -3.22
C LYS A 223 15.30 12.70 -2.68
N VAL A 224 14.47 13.30 -3.53
CA VAL A 224 13.22 13.95 -3.08
C VAL A 224 12.02 13.33 -3.78
N GLU A 225 11.11 12.84 -2.97
CA GLU A 225 9.79 12.36 -3.38
C GLU A 225 8.72 13.15 -2.63
N THR A 226 7.68 13.58 -3.32
CA THR A 226 6.59 14.36 -2.75
C THR A 226 5.25 13.72 -3.06
N SER A 227 4.28 13.95 -2.20
CA SER A 227 2.93 13.48 -2.42
C SER A 227 1.90 14.44 -1.85
N VAL A 228 0.80 14.59 -2.55
CA VAL A 228 -0.38 15.33 -2.10
C VAL A 228 -1.56 14.37 -2.09
N ASN A 229 -2.39 14.45 -1.07
CA ASN A 229 -3.61 13.64 -0.94
C ASN A 229 -4.79 14.55 -0.62
N LEU A 230 -5.91 14.32 -1.30
CA LEU A 230 -7.18 14.97 -1.09
C LEU A 230 -8.27 13.90 -0.97
N ALA A 231 -9.11 13.99 0.03
CA ALA A 231 -10.31 13.18 0.14
C ALA A 231 -11.49 14.06 0.59
N TRP A 232 -12.62 13.88 -0.05
CA TRP A 232 -13.84 14.64 0.21
C TRP A 232 -15.04 13.69 0.24
N THR A 233 -15.92 13.89 1.21
CA THR A 233 -17.16 13.13 1.35
C THR A 233 -18.35 13.99 0.96
N ALA A 234 -19.12 13.55 -0.04
CA ALA A 234 -20.32 14.26 -0.51
C ALA A 234 -21.36 14.41 0.63
N GLY A 235 -21.98 15.57 0.68
CA GLY A 235 -23.00 15.86 1.72
C GLY A 235 -22.43 16.16 3.10
N SER A 236 -21.10 16.21 3.25
CA SER A 236 -20.44 16.64 4.46
C SER A 236 -19.37 17.69 4.15
N ASN A 237 -19.09 18.57 5.12
CA ASN A 237 -17.96 19.50 5.01
C ASN A 237 -16.62 18.84 5.39
N ASN A 238 -16.57 17.51 5.37
CA ASN A 238 -15.38 16.78 5.79
C ASN A 238 -14.43 16.60 4.61
N THR A 239 -13.56 17.57 4.44
CA THR A 239 -12.44 17.51 3.47
C THR A 239 -11.16 17.20 4.21
N ARG A 240 -10.45 16.18 3.78
CA ARG A 240 -9.12 15.81 4.26
C ARG A 240 -8.10 16.13 3.19
N PHE A 241 -7.14 16.95 3.54
CA PHE A 241 -6.06 17.35 2.66
C PHE A 241 -4.74 17.15 3.39
N GLY A 242 -3.74 16.65 2.69
CA GLY A 242 -2.41 16.45 3.24
C GLY A 242 -1.33 16.58 2.17
N ILE A 243 -0.17 17.03 2.61
CA ILE A 243 1.07 17.06 1.84
C ILE A 243 2.11 16.26 2.60
N ALA A 244 2.89 15.48 1.88
CA ALA A 244 3.99 14.71 2.45
C ALA A 244 5.20 14.76 1.52
N ALA A 245 6.38 14.66 2.11
CA ALA A 245 7.63 14.59 1.39
C ALA A 245 8.57 13.58 2.07
N LYS A 246 9.38 12.92 1.24
CA LYS A 246 10.48 12.08 1.67
C LYS A 246 11.77 12.64 1.09
N TYR A 247 12.77 12.79 1.94
CA TYR A 247 14.10 13.24 1.57
C TYR A 247 15.14 12.18 1.95
N GLN A 248 15.87 11.69 0.97
CA GLN A 248 16.99 10.77 1.18
C GLN A 248 18.26 11.60 1.37
N LEU A 249 18.74 11.69 2.60
CA LEU A 249 19.97 12.42 2.94
C LEU A 249 21.19 11.74 2.31
N ASP A 250 21.32 10.44 2.58
CA ASP A 250 22.36 9.55 2.07
C ASP A 250 21.79 8.12 1.89
N GLU A 251 22.60 7.15 1.52
CA GLU A 251 22.18 5.76 1.31
C GLU A 251 21.59 5.09 2.56
N LYS A 252 21.95 5.59 3.75
CA LYS A 252 21.56 5.01 5.05
C LYS A 252 20.48 5.81 5.78
N THR A 253 20.27 7.07 5.38
CA THR A 253 19.45 8.00 6.15
C THR A 253 18.36 8.63 5.31
N SER A 254 17.13 8.58 5.79
CA SER A 254 15.99 9.25 5.16
C SER A 254 15.14 9.99 6.19
N ILE A 255 14.60 11.12 5.76
CA ILE A 255 13.63 11.92 6.52
C ILE A 255 12.31 11.90 5.75
N VAL A 256 11.23 11.75 6.48
CA VAL A 256 9.87 11.90 5.98
C VAL A 256 9.14 12.95 6.80
N ALA A 257 8.33 13.76 6.14
CA ALA A 257 7.51 14.76 6.80
C ALA A 257 6.14 14.80 6.14
N LYS A 258 5.10 15.06 6.93
CA LYS A 258 3.73 15.24 6.44
C LYS A 258 3.00 16.28 7.27
N VAL A 259 2.06 16.96 6.63
CA VAL A 259 1.14 17.89 7.27
C VAL A 259 -0.25 17.71 6.68
N ASN A 260 -1.27 17.91 7.51
CA ASN A 260 -2.66 17.84 7.06
C ASN A 260 -3.44 19.12 7.44
N ASN A 261 -4.66 19.24 6.92
CA ASN A 261 -5.54 20.37 7.19
C ASN A 261 -6.05 20.46 8.64
N ALA A 262 -5.81 19.43 9.46
CA ALA A 262 -6.02 19.49 10.91
C ALA A 262 -4.85 20.11 11.66
N SER A 263 -3.82 20.62 10.95
CA SER A 263 -2.58 21.18 11.50
C SER A 263 -1.74 20.15 12.27
N LEU A 264 -1.91 18.85 11.97
CA LEU A 264 -1.05 17.80 12.49
C LEU A 264 0.21 17.70 11.61
N ILE A 265 1.37 17.84 12.23
CA ILE A 265 2.67 17.74 11.59
C ILE A 265 3.32 16.45 12.06
N GLY A 266 3.61 15.56 11.12
CA GLY A 266 4.33 14.31 11.37
C GLY A 266 5.71 14.36 10.76
N VAL A 267 6.73 13.97 11.53
CA VAL A 267 8.11 13.82 11.07
C VAL A 267 8.61 12.44 11.41
N GLY A 268 9.39 11.85 10.52
CA GLY A 268 10.04 10.58 10.72
C GLY A 268 11.49 10.63 10.24
N TYR A 269 12.36 10.01 10.99
CA TYR A 269 13.78 9.87 10.70
C TYR A 269 14.14 8.39 10.73
N THR A 270 14.64 7.86 9.62
CA THR A 270 15.05 6.46 9.52
C THR A 270 16.55 6.40 9.24
N LEU A 271 17.26 5.63 10.04
CA LEU A 271 18.71 5.42 9.95
C LEU A 271 19.03 3.92 9.87
N ALA A 272 19.75 3.49 8.85
CA ALA A 272 20.37 2.18 8.79
C ALA A 272 21.69 2.21 9.58
N LEU A 273 21.67 1.67 10.79
CA LEU A 273 22.84 1.63 11.69
C LEU A 273 23.94 0.73 11.12
N ARG A 274 23.55 -0.41 10.57
CA ARG A 274 24.40 -1.37 9.86
C ARG A 274 23.55 -2.17 8.88
N PRO A 275 24.14 -2.92 7.93
CA PRO A 275 23.36 -3.81 7.07
C PRO A 275 22.43 -4.70 7.91
N GLY A 276 21.15 -4.75 7.54
CA GLY A 276 20.13 -5.50 8.26
C GLY A 276 19.58 -4.83 9.54
N VAL A 277 20.05 -3.65 9.96
CA VAL A 277 19.57 -2.98 11.19
C VAL A 277 19.12 -1.56 10.88
N LYS A 278 17.83 -1.27 11.05
CA LYS A 278 17.24 0.05 10.83
C LYS A 278 16.57 0.58 12.09
N LEU A 279 16.80 1.82 12.39
CA LEU A 279 16.17 2.58 13.46
C LEU A 279 15.28 3.66 12.85
N THR A 280 14.03 3.73 13.29
CA THR A 280 13.09 4.79 12.90
C THR A 280 12.62 5.55 14.13
N LEU A 281 12.83 6.85 14.12
CA LEU A 281 12.31 7.79 15.12
C LEU A 281 11.20 8.59 14.48
N SER A 282 10.09 8.81 15.16
CA SER A 282 8.98 9.59 14.63
C SER A 282 8.34 10.47 15.68
N GLY A 283 7.83 11.61 15.26
CA GLY A 283 7.12 12.56 16.11
C GLY A 283 5.91 13.13 15.41
N LEU A 284 4.78 13.19 16.12
CA LEU A 284 3.57 13.89 15.71
C LEU A 284 3.39 15.11 16.60
N ILE A 285 3.20 16.25 15.98
CA ILE A 285 3.01 17.55 16.65
C ILE A 285 1.61 18.05 16.28
N ASP A 286 0.81 18.37 17.30
CA ASP A 286 -0.44 19.10 17.11
C ASP A 286 -0.14 20.60 17.05
N GLY A 287 -0.20 21.19 15.86
CA GLY A 287 0.09 22.59 15.61
C GLY A 287 -1.00 23.55 16.09
N LYS A 288 -2.23 23.07 16.32
CA LYS A 288 -3.33 23.88 16.87
C LYS A 288 -3.24 24.00 18.39
N ASN A 289 -2.82 22.91 19.05
CA ASN A 289 -2.84 22.79 20.51
C ASN A 289 -1.43 22.55 21.07
N PHE A 290 -0.46 23.31 20.63
CA PHE A 290 0.96 23.10 20.96
C PHE A 290 1.22 23.02 22.48
N SER A 291 0.53 23.85 23.26
CA SER A 291 0.69 23.90 24.72
C SER A 291 -0.22 22.92 25.49
N ALA A 292 -1.25 22.37 24.85
CA ALA A 292 -2.23 21.50 25.51
C ALA A 292 -1.86 20.00 25.47
N GLY A 293 -0.76 19.65 24.79
CA GLY A 293 -0.34 18.26 24.60
C GLY A 293 -0.92 17.64 23.32
N GLY A 294 -0.99 16.29 23.29
CA GLY A 294 -1.42 15.56 22.08
C GLY A 294 -0.28 15.20 21.15
N HIS A 295 0.95 15.58 21.50
CA HIS A 295 2.15 15.18 20.78
C HIS A 295 2.46 13.71 21.03
N LYS A 296 2.93 13.01 19.99
CA LYS A 296 3.25 11.60 20.08
C LYS A 296 4.63 11.33 19.53
N VAL A 297 5.39 10.52 20.26
CA VAL A 297 6.71 10.05 19.82
C VAL A 297 6.59 8.56 19.50
N GLY A 298 7.30 8.09 18.50
CA GLY A 298 7.34 6.68 18.13
C GLY A 298 8.75 6.22 17.84
N LEU A 299 9.00 4.96 18.16
CA LEU A 299 10.26 4.26 17.94
C LEU A 299 10.00 2.98 17.14
N GLY A 300 10.76 2.78 16.09
CA GLY A 300 10.75 1.56 15.29
C GLY A 300 12.16 0.97 15.19
N PHE A 301 12.26 -0.33 15.35
CA PHE A 301 13.52 -1.05 15.21
C PHE A 301 13.30 -2.27 14.31
N GLU A 302 14.02 -2.35 13.20
CA GLU A 302 13.96 -3.45 12.24
C GLU A 302 15.31 -4.17 12.22
N LEU A 303 15.26 -5.49 12.36
CA LEU A 303 16.40 -6.41 12.32
C LEU A 303 16.19 -7.41 11.20
N GLU A 304 17.13 -7.54 10.30
CA GLU A 304 17.17 -8.54 9.24
C GLU A 304 18.48 -9.31 9.32
N ALA A 305 18.40 -10.63 9.55
CA ALA A 305 19.54 -11.52 9.75
C ALA A 305 19.51 -12.71 8.78
#